data_1e9bd5b196eccc739c2a0a19faf33a56
#
_entry.id   1e9bd5b196eccc739c2a0a19faf33a56
#
_cell.length_a   1.000
_cell.length_b   1.000
_cell.length_c   1.000
_cell.angle_alpha   90.00
_cell.angle_beta   90.00
_cell.angle_gamma   90.00
#
_symmetry.space_group_name_H-M   'P 1'
#
loop_
_entity.id
_entity.type
_entity.pdbx_description
1 polymer ?
#
loop_
_entity_poly.entity_id
_entity_poly.type
_entity_poly.pdbx_seq_one_letter_code
_entity_poly.pdbx_strand_id
1 'polypeptide(L)'
;MRYDIAIVGSGPAGLSAAINAKIRNKNIIVFGTESLSNKLIKAPSIDNYLGFYEISGEELREKFQDHLDKMEIEITYKKINNIYAMGDYFALMSGDDMYEA
;
A
#
# COMPACT_ATOMS: atom_id res chain seq x y z
N MET A 1 -12.59 -13.58 -5.85
CA MET A 1 -11.43 -14.05 -5.05
C MET A 1 -11.43 -13.38 -3.70
N ARG A 2 -11.11 -14.13 -2.66
CA ARG A 2 -10.98 -13.57 -1.32
C ARG A 2 -9.51 -13.52 -0.95
N TYR A 3 -9.02 -12.33 -0.61
CA TYR A 3 -7.64 -12.14 -0.19
C TYR A 3 -7.48 -12.47 1.28
N ASP A 4 -6.26 -12.82 1.69
CA ASP A 4 -5.94 -13.01 3.11
C ASP A 4 -5.92 -11.68 3.84
N ILE A 5 -5.37 -10.65 3.19
CA ILE A 5 -5.22 -9.31 3.77
C ILE A 5 -5.49 -8.27 2.70
N ALA A 6 -6.30 -7.28 3.03
CA ALA A 6 -6.46 -6.08 2.22
C ALA A 6 -5.81 -4.91 2.98
N ILE A 7 -4.97 -4.16 2.30
CA ILE A 7 -4.25 -3.03 2.85
C ILE A 7 -4.78 -1.77 2.17
N VAL A 8 -5.35 -0.87 2.94
CA VAL A 8 -5.92 0.37 2.42
C VAL A 8 -4.96 1.52 2.73
N GLY A 9 -4.21 1.92 1.74
CA GLY A 9 -3.22 2.98 1.84
C GLY A 9 -1.87 2.57 1.28
N SER A 10 -1.28 3.43 0.45
CA SER A 10 0.01 3.19 -0.20
C SER A 10 1.11 4.11 0.33
N GLY A 11 0.96 4.59 1.56
CA GLY A 11 2.02 5.29 2.28
C GLY A 11 3.02 4.31 2.87
N PRO A 12 4.07 4.80 3.57
CA PRO A 12 5.13 3.93 4.11
C PRO A 12 4.61 2.80 5.00
N ALA A 13 3.61 3.07 5.83
CA ALA A 13 3.05 2.05 6.73
C ALA A 13 2.36 0.92 5.96
N GLY A 14 1.52 1.28 4.98
CA GLY A 14 0.82 0.30 4.16
C GLY A 14 1.76 -0.54 3.33
N LEU A 15 2.79 0.09 2.76
CA LEU A 15 3.80 -0.61 1.96
C LEU A 15 4.64 -1.55 2.82
N SER A 16 4.99 -1.14 4.04
CA SER A 16 5.70 -2.01 4.98
C SER A 16 4.85 -3.23 5.34
N ALA A 17 3.55 -3.05 5.58
CA ALA A 17 2.63 -4.14 5.83
C ALA A 17 2.57 -5.09 4.63
N ALA A 18 2.53 -4.55 3.42
CA ALA A 18 2.47 -5.35 2.18
C ALA A 18 3.72 -6.23 2.03
N ILE A 19 4.89 -5.67 2.25
CA ILE A 19 6.17 -6.39 2.17
C ILE A 19 6.19 -7.54 3.18
N ASN A 20 5.81 -7.27 4.43
CA ASN A 20 5.80 -8.27 5.48
C ASN A 20 4.80 -9.39 5.20
N ALA A 21 3.63 -9.07 4.68
CA ALA A 21 2.62 -10.05 4.31
C ALA A 21 3.10 -10.92 3.14
N LYS A 22 3.74 -10.31 2.14
CA LYS A 22 4.29 -11.01 0.98
C LYS A 22 5.37 -12.02 1.40
N ILE A 23 6.26 -11.61 2.29
CA ILE A 23 7.30 -12.50 2.83
C ILE A 23 6.68 -13.74 3.49
N ARG A 24 5.52 -13.59 4.09
CA ARG A 24 4.80 -14.68 4.76
C ARG A 24 3.87 -15.44 3.80
N ASN A 25 4.02 -15.22 2.50
CA ASN A 25 3.25 -15.90 1.45
C ASN A 25 1.73 -15.69 1.56
N LYS A 26 1.31 -14.54 2.05
CA LYS A 26 -0.11 -14.20 2.10
C LYS A 26 -0.57 -13.66 0.75
N ASN A 27 -1.82 -13.96 0.40
CA ASN A 27 -2.44 -13.41 -0.78
C ASN A 27 -3.02 -12.05 -0.40
N ILE A 28 -2.46 -10.97 -0.95
CA ILE A 28 -2.77 -9.60 -0.54
C ILE A 28 -3.30 -8.76 -1.69
N ILE A 29 -4.07 -7.74 -1.33
CA ILE A 29 -4.40 -6.64 -2.23
C ILE A 29 -4.07 -5.34 -1.53
N VAL A 30 -3.42 -4.41 -2.23
CA VAL A 30 -3.03 -3.11 -1.69
C VAL A 30 -3.73 -2.03 -2.48
N PHE A 31 -4.46 -1.18 -1.79
CA PHE A 31 -5.18 -0.08 -2.41
C PHE A 31 -4.47 1.24 -2.18
N GLY A 32 -4.28 2.00 -3.26
CA GLY A 32 -3.77 3.35 -3.23
C GLY A 32 -4.72 4.26 -3.99
N THR A 33 -4.56 5.57 -3.84
CA THR A 33 -5.42 6.54 -4.53
C THR A 33 -4.87 6.86 -5.93
N GLU A 34 -4.06 7.91 -6.06
CA GLU A 34 -3.59 8.38 -7.37
C GLU A 34 -2.18 7.95 -7.71
N SER A 35 -1.32 7.89 -6.70
CA SER A 35 0.09 7.53 -6.90
C SER A 35 0.67 6.97 -5.62
N LEU A 36 1.77 6.25 -5.77
CA LEU A 36 2.49 5.66 -4.65
C LEU A 36 2.99 6.74 -3.70
N SER A 37 2.65 6.61 -2.42
CA SER A 37 3.11 7.52 -1.36
C SER A 37 2.98 9.00 -1.76
N ASN A 38 1.80 9.37 -2.19
CA ASN A 38 1.53 10.68 -2.79
C ASN A 38 1.97 11.88 -1.94
N LYS A 39 1.83 11.80 -0.63
CA LYS A 39 2.24 12.89 0.27
C LYS A 39 3.75 12.98 0.43
N LEU A 40 4.45 11.89 0.23
CA LEU A 40 5.89 11.80 0.42
C LEU A 40 6.65 12.63 -0.61
N ILE A 41 6.19 12.64 -1.86
CA ILE A 41 6.88 13.34 -2.95
C ILE A 41 6.95 14.85 -2.76
N LYS A 42 6.12 15.39 -1.88
CA LYS A 42 6.10 16.83 -1.59
C LYS A 42 7.17 17.26 -0.60
N ALA A 43 7.81 16.32 0.09
CA ALA A 43 8.82 16.63 1.09
C ALA A 43 10.17 16.91 0.40
N PRO A 44 10.77 18.10 0.59
CA PRO A 44 12.06 18.42 -0.03
C PRO A 44 13.22 17.65 0.58
N SER A 45 13.14 17.34 1.87
CA SER A 45 14.15 16.57 2.59
C SER A 45 13.51 15.82 3.74
N ILE A 46 13.87 14.55 3.88
CA ILE A 46 13.41 13.68 4.96
C ILE A 46 14.64 13.17 5.69
N ASP A 47 14.74 13.50 6.97
CA ASP A 47 15.89 13.12 7.79
C ASP A 47 15.51 12.29 9.02
N ASN A 48 14.24 11.96 9.16
CA ASN A 48 13.71 11.16 10.26
C ASN A 48 13.23 9.77 9.84
N TYR A 49 13.58 9.33 8.63
CA TYR A 49 13.27 7.97 8.19
C TYR A 49 14.50 7.10 8.37
N LEU A 50 14.41 6.16 9.31
CA LEU A 50 15.56 5.31 9.66
C LEU A 50 16.13 4.61 8.42
N GLY A 51 17.43 4.72 8.23
CA GLY A 51 18.14 4.19 7.09
C GLY A 51 18.43 5.22 6.00
N PHE A 52 17.78 6.38 6.05
CA PHE A 52 17.98 7.46 5.08
C PHE A 52 18.13 8.79 5.80
N TYR A 53 19.22 9.47 5.52
CA TYR A 53 19.49 10.80 6.05
C TYR A 53 19.46 11.81 4.92
N GLU A 54 18.67 12.84 5.07
CA GLU A 54 18.53 13.92 4.07
C GLU A 54 18.14 13.41 2.67
N ILE A 55 17.26 12.41 2.60
CA ILE A 55 16.73 11.94 1.32
C ILE A 55 15.51 12.77 0.93
N SER A 56 15.37 13.10 -0.35
CA SER A 56 14.16 13.77 -0.82
C SER A 56 12.97 12.79 -0.80
N GLY A 57 11.76 13.32 -0.69
CA GLY A 57 10.56 12.49 -0.75
C GLY A 57 10.44 11.75 -2.07
N GLU A 58 10.85 12.39 -3.16
CA GLU A 58 10.85 11.79 -4.49
C GLU A 58 11.81 10.60 -4.58
N GLU A 59 13.04 10.77 -4.07
CA GLU A 59 14.03 9.68 -4.04
C GLU A 59 13.56 8.53 -3.17
N LEU A 60 12.98 8.81 -2.01
CA LEU A 60 12.46 7.78 -1.12
C LEU A 60 11.30 7.02 -1.79
N ARG A 61 10.43 7.71 -2.49
CA ARG A 61 9.36 7.09 -3.25
C ARG A 61 9.90 6.15 -4.33
N GLU A 62 10.97 6.55 -5.01
CA GLU A 62 11.63 5.69 -6.01
C GLU A 62 12.20 4.42 -5.37
N LYS A 63 12.77 4.54 -4.17
CA LYS A 63 13.25 3.37 -3.42
C LYS A 63 12.10 2.43 -3.07
N PHE A 64 10.96 2.97 -2.67
CA PHE A 64 9.77 2.18 -2.38
C PHE A 64 9.28 1.44 -3.64
N GLN A 65 9.18 2.14 -4.76
CA GLN A 65 8.73 1.54 -6.01
C GLN A 65 9.66 0.40 -6.45
N ASP A 66 10.96 0.61 -6.37
CA ASP A 66 11.95 -0.41 -6.70
C ASP A 66 11.80 -1.66 -5.81
N HIS A 67 11.58 -1.46 -4.52
CA HIS A 67 11.38 -2.57 -3.58
C HIS A 67 10.11 -3.36 -3.90
N LEU A 68 9.00 -2.66 -4.18
CA LEU A 68 7.75 -3.30 -4.56
C LEU A 68 7.90 -4.10 -5.85
N ASP A 69 8.58 -3.54 -6.85
CA ASP A 69 8.79 -4.19 -8.15
C ASP A 69 9.58 -5.49 -7.98
N LYS A 70 10.63 -5.46 -7.16
CA LYS A 70 11.45 -6.65 -6.89
C LYS A 70 10.70 -7.74 -6.15
N MET A 71 9.70 -7.38 -5.37
CA MET A 71 8.87 -8.34 -4.64
C MET A 71 7.56 -8.68 -5.38
N GLU A 72 7.40 -8.15 -6.58
CA GLU A 72 6.21 -8.39 -7.42
C GLU A 72 4.91 -7.98 -6.70
N ILE A 73 4.95 -6.84 -6.01
CA ILE A 73 3.78 -6.25 -5.36
C ILE A 73 3.24 -5.13 -6.23
N GLU A 74 1.98 -5.25 -6.64
CA GLU A 74 1.28 -4.23 -7.42
C GLU A 74 0.30 -3.47 -6.53
N ILE A 75 0.13 -2.18 -6.83
CA ILE A 75 -0.86 -1.34 -6.15
C ILE A 75 -2.12 -1.28 -7.01
N THR A 76 -3.26 -1.56 -6.40
CA THR A 76 -4.57 -1.37 -7.04
C THR A 76 -5.02 0.06 -6.75
N TYR A 77 -5.02 0.90 -7.78
CA TYR A 77 -5.37 2.32 -7.62
C TYR A 77 -6.89 2.50 -7.65
N LYS A 78 -7.49 2.24 -6.52
CA LYS A 78 -8.94 2.37 -6.26
C LYS A 78 -9.14 2.98 -4.89
N LYS A 79 -10.06 3.92 -4.78
CA LYS A 79 -10.41 4.51 -3.49
C LYS A 79 -11.47 3.64 -2.82
N ILE A 80 -11.19 3.14 -1.62
CA ILE A 80 -12.15 2.37 -0.83
C ILE A 80 -13.08 3.35 -0.13
N ASN A 81 -14.36 3.26 -0.43
CA ASN A 81 -15.40 4.14 0.11
C ASN A 81 -16.02 3.58 1.38
N ASN A 82 -16.20 2.27 1.44
CA ASN A 82 -16.86 1.59 2.56
C ASN A 82 -16.22 0.24 2.81
N ILE A 83 -16.22 -0.18 4.08
CA ILE A 83 -15.79 -1.51 4.51
C ILE A 83 -16.88 -2.07 5.39
N TYR A 84 -17.36 -3.27 5.07
CA TYR A 84 -18.42 -3.94 5.81
C TYR A 84 -17.88 -5.23 6.42
N ALA A 85 -18.16 -5.43 7.71
CA ALA A 85 -17.89 -6.70 8.38
C ALA A 85 -19.01 -7.68 8.03
N MET A 86 -18.64 -8.76 7.39
CA MET A 86 -19.59 -9.75 6.88
C MET A 86 -19.55 -11.08 7.65
N GLY A 87 -19.05 -11.06 8.87
CA GLY A 87 -18.89 -12.25 9.68
C GLY A 87 -17.48 -12.81 9.59
N ASP A 88 -17.23 -13.72 8.68
CA ASP A 88 -15.92 -14.36 8.50
C ASP A 88 -15.03 -13.66 7.46
N TYR A 89 -15.50 -12.57 6.86
CA TYR A 89 -14.72 -11.78 5.91
C TYR A 89 -15.18 -10.33 5.92
N PHE A 90 -14.44 -9.48 5.20
CA PHE A 90 -14.78 -8.07 4.99
C PHE A 90 -15.06 -7.80 3.52
N ALA A 91 -16.08 -6.99 3.25
CA ALA A 91 -16.36 -6.49 1.92
C ALA A 91 -15.85 -5.05 1.81
N LEU A 92 -14.99 -4.79 0.84
CA LEU A 92 -14.42 -3.46 0.60
C LEU A 92 -15.02 -2.94 -0.70
N MET A 93 -15.61 -1.75 -0.65
CA MET A 93 -16.30 -1.16 -1.79
C MET A 93 -15.52 0.02 -2.38
N SER A 94 -15.39 0.01 -3.70
CA SER A 94 -14.88 1.14 -4.46
C SER A 94 -15.87 1.43 -5.58
N GLY A 95 -16.79 2.37 -5.34
CA GLY A 95 -17.92 2.58 -6.24
C GLY A 95 -18.76 1.31 -6.34
N ASP A 96 -18.90 0.79 -7.56
CA ASP A 96 -19.63 -0.46 -7.82
C ASP A 96 -18.77 -1.72 -7.71
N ASP A 97 -17.45 -1.54 -7.56
CA ASP A 97 -16.53 -2.68 -7.42
C ASP A 97 -16.49 -3.15 -5.97
N MET A 98 -16.52 -4.46 -5.78
CA MET A 98 -16.44 -5.07 -4.46
C MET A 98 -15.25 -6.02 -4.39
N TYR A 99 -14.52 -5.94 -3.29
CA TYR A 99 -13.39 -6.81 -2.97
C TYR A 99 -13.65 -7.50 -1.63
N GLU A 100 -13.15 -8.71 -1.47
CA GLU A 100 -13.31 -9.47 -0.23
C GLU A 100 -11.94 -9.81 0.38
N ALA A 101 -11.87 -9.67 1.67
CA ALA A 101 -10.67 -10.06 2.41
C ALA A 101 -10.99 -10.60 3.81
#